data_09a94e59037cc47d53966dfdbe83a59f
#
_entry.id   09a94e59037cc47d53966dfdbe83a59f
#
_cell.length_a   1.000
_cell.length_b   1.000
_cell.length_c   1.000
_cell.angle_alpha   90.00
_cell.angle_beta   90.00
_cell.angle_gamma   90.00
#
_symmetry.space_group_name_H-M   'P 1'
#
loop_
_entity.id
_entity.type
_entity.pdbx_description
1 polymer ?
#
loop_
_entity_poly.entity_id
_entity_poly.type
_entity_poly.pdbx_seq_one_letter_code
_entity_poly.pdbx_strand_id
1 'polypeptide(L)'
;MHNGFQFLAISQLAKRFPADSWWAKFYKDFSEDDLVAYYEGDLTLPSLDLDWDMPFPQQDKTILIFINGHLTVDTLYNLETDGAIGLIVMGNVLSKNIAVGGQEIYVHGHLTVEDILCGSYNHGETIVNGHLQATVLVQDDEYRFNVHGQKSLPCIVNVWHGDGVFQELPIRIQDVLIDEVFYDMDDDEEEFEFSFVTLVSILKEGRSALTNLQENPHIKKATHVYFTDNHIDVENILKLTKCILMTGDKPYFDLEEQGVHFTVQRAHIDDDGDKTNDSIYMKTSQYHYFIWLNEDQTVSLLRKSLDEGDDWWDITDLPQEQLVDIQDHWIMLLTCVNVATLYVPKIGVQYVERILQLPEIQGLDEDDDGFWDGSKYYSFRQAYTDEDGDFIHARIEIKTPDEAYYFYSLENPSYVSRHYQPPNHFGRHEIAFLNTRRWEASEQYFERFKQFMSQNFKIDISAE
;
A
#
# COMPACT_ATOMS: atom_id res chain seq x y z
N MET A 1 -16.25 -3.46 -31.57
CA MET A 1 -15.80 -4.42 -30.52
C MET A 1 -16.31 -5.86 -30.69
N HIS A 2 -16.99 -6.23 -31.80
CA HIS A 2 -17.70 -7.53 -31.91
C HIS A 2 -16.84 -8.77 -32.24
N ASN A 3 -15.60 -8.62 -32.64
CA ASN A 3 -14.79 -9.77 -33.05
C ASN A 3 -14.28 -10.55 -31.85
N GLY A 4 -14.82 -11.76 -31.66
CA GLY A 4 -14.36 -12.73 -30.65
C GLY A 4 -15.35 -12.99 -29.51
N PHE A 5 -16.33 -12.13 -29.28
CA PHE A 5 -17.36 -12.38 -28.28
C PHE A 5 -18.44 -13.34 -28.78
N GLN A 6 -18.86 -14.23 -27.90
CA GLN A 6 -20.02 -15.11 -28.06
C GLN A 6 -21.14 -14.63 -27.14
N PHE A 7 -22.34 -14.45 -27.66
CA PHE A 7 -23.49 -14.05 -26.85
C PHE A 7 -24.26 -15.28 -26.44
N LEU A 8 -24.24 -15.60 -25.16
CA LEU A 8 -24.82 -16.82 -24.61
C LEU A 8 -25.88 -16.45 -23.57
N ALA A 9 -26.94 -17.25 -23.46
CA ALA A 9 -27.87 -17.08 -22.35
C ALA A 9 -27.16 -17.27 -21.00
N ILE A 10 -27.53 -16.50 -20.01
CA ILE A 10 -26.88 -16.53 -18.69
C ILE A 10 -26.86 -17.93 -18.06
N SER A 11 -27.92 -18.71 -18.25
CA SER A 11 -28.05 -20.10 -17.78
C SER A 11 -26.95 -21.03 -18.31
N GLN A 12 -26.44 -20.79 -19.51
CA GLN A 12 -25.39 -21.60 -20.14
C GLN A 12 -24.04 -21.43 -19.49
N LEU A 13 -23.79 -20.28 -18.83
CA LEU A 13 -22.53 -19.93 -18.14
C LEU A 13 -22.63 -20.06 -16.62
N ALA A 14 -23.80 -20.30 -16.06
CA ALA A 14 -24.04 -20.29 -14.62
C ALA A 14 -23.06 -21.16 -13.80
N LYS A 15 -22.61 -22.30 -14.36
CA LYS A 15 -21.64 -23.20 -13.71
C LYS A 15 -20.19 -22.70 -13.73
N ARG A 16 -19.92 -21.65 -14.50
CA ARG A 16 -18.59 -21.04 -14.62
C ARG A 16 -18.45 -19.79 -13.77
N PHE A 17 -19.56 -19.25 -13.25
CA PHE A 17 -19.51 -18.10 -12.37
C PHE A 17 -18.78 -18.44 -11.06
N PRO A 18 -17.89 -17.56 -10.57
CA PRO A 18 -17.30 -17.71 -9.26
C PRO A 18 -18.37 -17.82 -8.18
N ALA A 19 -18.23 -18.78 -7.27
CA ALA A 19 -19.29 -19.14 -6.32
C ALA A 19 -19.66 -17.99 -5.34
N ASP A 20 -18.75 -17.08 -5.10
CA ASP A 20 -18.88 -15.91 -4.26
C ASP A 20 -19.40 -14.68 -5.00
N SER A 21 -19.41 -14.68 -6.35
CA SER A 21 -19.96 -13.58 -7.13
C SER A 21 -21.47 -13.42 -6.94
N TRP A 22 -21.95 -12.19 -7.10
CA TRP A 22 -23.38 -11.90 -7.13
C TRP A 22 -24.08 -12.69 -8.23
N TRP A 23 -23.45 -12.81 -9.42
CA TRP A 23 -23.97 -13.53 -10.57
C TRP A 23 -24.22 -15.01 -10.31
N ALA A 24 -23.36 -15.69 -9.54
CA ALA A 24 -23.57 -17.09 -9.17
C ALA A 24 -24.77 -17.27 -8.24
N LYS A 25 -25.10 -16.28 -7.43
CA LYS A 25 -26.22 -16.32 -6.48
C LYS A 25 -27.56 -16.02 -7.15
N PHE A 26 -27.58 -15.09 -8.11
CA PHE A 26 -28.79 -14.49 -8.64
C PHE A 26 -29.06 -14.77 -10.13
N TYR A 27 -28.24 -15.57 -10.84
CA TYR A 27 -28.45 -15.86 -12.27
C TYR A 27 -29.85 -16.42 -12.61
N LYS A 28 -30.52 -17.05 -11.63
CA LYS A 28 -31.89 -17.63 -11.83
C LYS A 28 -33.00 -16.58 -11.89
N ASP A 29 -32.69 -15.36 -11.47
CA ASP A 29 -33.64 -14.25 -11.46
C ASP A 29 -33.71 -13.58 -12.84
N PHE A 30 -32.80 -13.95 -13.76
CA PHE A 30 -32.70 -13.42 -15.10
C PHE A 30 -33.45 -14.31 -16.12
N SER A 31 -33.86 -13.68 -17.21
CA SER A 31 -34.51 -14.30 -18.33
C SER A 31 -33.52 -15.09 -19.22
N GLU A 32 -33.98 -16.09 -19.93
CA GLU A 32 -33.18 -16.77 -20.98
C GLU A 32 -32.82 -15.85 -22.16
N ASP A 33 -33.52 -14.72 -22.26
CA ASP A 33 -33.20 -13.68 -23.24
C ASP A 33 -32.05 -12.75 -22.81
N ASP A 34 -31.72 -12.76 -21.52
CA ASP A 34 -30.62 -11.97 -20.99
C ASP A 34 -29.29 -12.63 -21.36
N LEU A 35 -28.41 -11.86 -21.97
CA LEU A 35 -27.20 -12.37 -22.61
C LEU A 35 -25.95 -12.03 -21.80
N VAL A 36 -25.01 -12.96 -21.83
CA VAL A 36 -23.65 -12.77 -21.41
C VAL A 36 -22.74 -12.66 -22.63
N ALA A 37 -22.00 -11.59 -22.76
CA ALA A 37 -20.96 -11.46 -23.76
C ALA A 37 -19.70 -12.22 -23.23
N TYR A 38 -19.54 -13.44 -23.70
CA TYR A 38 -18.46 -14.35 -23.32
C TYR A 38 -17.26 -14.21 -24.26
N TYR A 39 -16.08 -14.11 -23.70
CA TYR A 39 -14.81 -14.10 -24.42
C TYR A 39 -13.86 -15.18 -23.87
N GLU A 40 -13.32 -16.01 -24.75
CA GLU A 40 -12.35 -17.04 -24.39
C GLU A 40 -10.95 -16.58 -24.70
N GLY A 41 -10.07 -16.53 -23.65
CA GLY A 41 -8.68 -16.13 -23.74
C GLY A 41 -8.43 -14.68 -23.29
N ASP A 42 -7.21 -14.21 -23.50
CA ASP A 42 -6.77 -12.89 -23.10
C ASP A 42 -7.29 -11.80 -24.04
N LEU A 43 -7.78 -10.71 -23.48
CA LEU A 43 -8.37 -9.60 -24.20
C LEU A 43 -7.60 -8.31 -23.94
N THR A 44 -7.27 -7.59 -25.03
CA THR A 44 -6.66 -6.26 -24.96
C THR A 44 -7.53 -5.24 -25.68
N LEU A 45 -7.87 -4.14 -25.00
CA LEU A 45 -8.72 -3.08 -25.52
C LEU A 45 -8.17 -1.70 -25.17
N PRO A 46 -8.37 -0.67 -26.00
CA PRO A 46 -8.04 0.71 -25.62
C PRO A 46 -9.02 1.26 -24.56
N SER A 47 -10.30 0.80 -24.60
CA SER A 47 -11.29 1.19 -23.60
C SER A 47 -12.41 0.17 -23.52
N LEU A 48 -13.05 0.07 -22.35
CA LEU A 48 -14.23 -0.71 -22.12
C LEU A 48 -15.27 0.14 -21.39
N ASP A 49 -16.35 0.45 -22.11
CA ASP A 49 -17.50 1.20 -21.61
C ASP A 49 -18.55 0.18 -21.14
N LEU A 50 -18.96 0.25 -19.89
CA LEU A 50 -19.91 -0.66 -19.28
C LEU A 50 -21.34 -0.08 -19.18
N ASP A 51 -21.60 1.09 -19.77
CA ASP A 51 -22.95 1.63 -19.84
C ASP A 51 -23.87 0.67 -20.61
N TRP A 52 -25.15 0.64 -20.26
CA TRP A 52 -26.14 -0.35 -20.74
C TRP A 52 -26.16 -0.53 -22.26
N ASP A 53 -26.16 0.56 -23.04
CA ASP A 53 -26.16 0.53 -24.49
C ASP A 53 -24.76 0.29 -25.10
N MET A 54 -23.76 0.07 -24.27
CA MET A 54 -22.37 -0.11 -24.61
C MET A 54 -21.82 -1.34 -23.87
N PRO A 55 -20.78 -2.00 -24.35
CA PRO A 55 -20.07 -1.83 -25.63
C PRO A 55 -20.72 -2.55 -26.83
N PHE A 56 -21.93 -3.09 -26.67
CA PHE A 56 -22.60 -3.93 -27.69
C PHE A 56 -23.95 -3.32 -28.14
N PRO A 57 -23.98 -2.19 -28.84
CA PRO A 57 -25.20 -1.44 -29.13
C PRO A 57 -26.21 -2.18 -29.99
N GLN A 58 -25.85 -3.35 -30.58
CA GLN A 58 -26.76 -4.23 -31.32
C GLN A 58 -27.26 -5.44 -30.52
N GLN A 59 -26.87 -5.50 -29.24
CA GLN A 59 -27.18 -6.58 -28.29
C GLN A 59 -27.68 -5.98 -26.98
N ASP A 60 -28.79 -5.28 -27.06
CA ASP A 60 -29.42 -4.51 -25.97
C ASP A 60 -29.81 -5.33 -24.72
N LYS A 61 -29.75 -6.66 -24.82
CA LYS A 61 -29.99 -7.58 -23.68
C LYS A 61 -28.72 -8.11 -23.04
N THR A 62 -27.56 -7.55 -23.33
CA THR A 62 -26.31 -7.96 -22.69
C THR A 62 -26.23 -7.34 -21.29
N ILE A 63 -26.22 -8.18 -20.27
CA ILE A 63 -26.20 -7.77 -18.85
C ILE A 63 -24.86 -8.01 -18.17
N LEU A 64 -23.99 -8.84 -18.77
CA LEU A 64 -22.73 -9.25 -18.20
C LEU A 64 -21.68 -9.46 -19.29
N ILE A 65 -20.46 -9.04 -19.04
CA ILE A 65 -19.28 -9.43 -19.80
C ILE A 65 -18.49 -10.47 -18.98
N PHE A 66 -18.22 -11.62 -19.59
CA PHE A 66 -17.43 -12.68 -18.97
C PHE A 66 -16.19 -12.97 -19.81
N ILE A 67 -15.00 -12.68 -19.26
CA ILE A 67 -13.70 -12.92 -19.90
C ILE A 67 -13.03 -14.11 -19.21
N ASN A 68 -12.87 -15.24 -19.93
CA ASN A 68 -12.15 -16.41 -19.44
C ASN A 68 -10.65 -16.32 -19.80
N GLY A 69 -9.97 -15.32 -19.24
CA GLY A 69 -8.58 -14.98 -19.49
C GLY A 69 -8.22 -13.69 -18.79
N HIS A 70 -7.09 -13.09 -19.19
CA HIS A 70 -6.65 -11.79 -18.69
C HIS A 70 -7.31 -10.64 -19.47
N LEU A 71 -7.50 -9.50 -18.80
CA LEU A 71 -7.94 -8.25 -19.42
C LEU A 71 -6.86 -7.19 -19.30
N THR A 72 -6.44 -6.63 -20.43
CA THR A 72 -5.61 -5.40 -20.48
C THR A 72 -6.44 -4.31 -21.15
N VAL A 73 -6.65 -3.19 -20.45
CA VAL A 73 -7.46 -2.08 -20.96
C VAL A 73 -6.91 -0.74 -20.47
N ASP A 74 -6.78 0.27 -21.37
CA ASP A 74 -6.30 1.55 -20.91
C ASP A 74 -7.31 2.23 -19.98
N THR A 75 -8.60 2.24 -20.33
CA THR A 75 -9.65 2.85 -19.50
C THR A 75 -10.90 1.97 -19.44
N LEU A 76 -11.30 1.59 -18.21
CA LEU A 76 -12.54 0.88 -17.90
C LEU A 76 -13.46 1.86 -17.17
N TYR A 77 -14.68 2.06 -17.67
CA TYR A 77 -15.58 3.07 -17.10
C TYR A 77 -17.05 2.80 -17.40
N ASN A 78 -17.92 3.47 -16.62
CA ASN A 78 -19.32 3.69 -16.94
C ASN A 78 -19.80 5.03 -16.34
N LEU A 79 -20.85 5.60 -16.90
CA LEU A 79 -21.53 6.81 -16.41
C LEU A 79 -22.90 6.48 -15.81
N GLU A 80 -23.57 5.45 -16.32
CA GLU A 80 -24.90 5.03 -15.87
C GLU A 80 -24.76 4.06 -14.70
N THR A 81 -24.86 4.58 -13.48
CA THR A 81 -24.66 3.78 -12.27
C THR A 81 -25.76 2.76 -12.03
N ASP A 82 -27.02 3.05 -12.39
CA ASP A 82 -28.16 2.15 -12.18
C ASP A 82 -28.39 1.15 -13.31
N GLY A 83 -27.67 1.23 -14.41
CA GLY A 83 -27.92 0.43 -15.61
C GLY A 83 -26.70 -0.21 -16.22
N ALA A 84 -25.56 -0.17 -15.53
CA ALA A 84 -24.31 -0.63 -16.10
C ALA A 84 -24.22 -2.16 -16.20
N ILE A 85 -23.45 -2.64 -17.19
CA ILE A 85 -23.20 -4.05 -17.44
C ILE A 85 -22.15 -4.57 -16.44
N GLY A 86 -22.41 -5.73 -15.81
CA GLY A 86 -21.44 -6.38 -14.93
C GLY A 86 -20.23 -6.92 -15.68
N LEU A 87 -19.12 -7.14 -14.95
CA LEU A 87 -17.87 -7.67 -15.52
C LEU A 87 -17.30 -8.77 -14.65
N ILE A 88 -17.02 -9.93 -15.24
CA ILE A 88 -16.25 -11.02 -14.65
C ILE A 88 -14.99 -11.25 -15.47
N VAL A 89 -13.82 -11.23 -14.84
CA VAL A 89 -12.53 -11.57 -15.43
C VAL A 89 -11.91 -12.71 -14.64
N MET A 90 -11.70 -13.87 -15.28
CA MET A 90 -11.14 -15.06 -14.62
C MET A 90 -9.61 -15.03 -14.49
N GLY A 91 -8.96 -14.11 -15.16
CA GLY A 91 -7.52 -13.85 -15.05
C GLY A 91 -7.24 -12.56 -14.29
N ASN A 92 -6.07 -11.97 -14.56
CA ASN A 92 -5.67 -10.67 -14.04
C ASN A 92 -6.28 -9.54 -14.87
N VAL A 93 -6.46 -8.38 -14.25
CA VAL A 93 -6.80 -7.13 -14.92
C VAL A 93 -5.63 -6.16 -14.80
N LEU A 94 -5.18 -5.65 -15.93
CA LEU A 94 -4.25 -4.52 -16.01
C LEU A 94 -4.96 -3.35 -16.70
N SER A 95 -5.04 -2.22 -16.00
CA SER A 95 -5.65 -1.01 -16.54
C SER A 95 -4.82 0.21 -16.19
N LYS A 96 -4.86 1.24 -17.03
CA LYS A 96 -4.32 2.54 -16.65
C LYS A 96 -5.28 3.28 -15.73
N ASN A 97 -6.57 3.30 -16.05
CA ASN A 97 -7.60 3.94 -15.26
C ASN A 97 -8.88 3.09 -15.18
N ILE A 98 -9.51 3.07 -14.01
CA ILE A 98 -10.83 2.49 -13.80
C ILE A 98 -11.69 3.51 -13.06
N ALA A 99 -12.85 3.85 -13.62
CA ALA A 99 -13.85 4.70 -12.98
C ALA A 99 -15.24 4.11 -13.22
N VAL A 100 -15.78 3.41 -12.22
CA VAL A 100 -16.97 2.57 -12.34
C VAL A 100 -17.93 2.75 -11.18
N GLY A 101 -19.19 2.37 -11.39
CA GLY A 101 -20.22 2.39 -10.36
C GLY A 101 -21.44 1.55 -10.72
N GLY A 102 -22.21 1.15 -9.72
CA GLY A 102 -23.55 0.59 -9.88
C GLY A 102 -23.67 -0.90 -10.16
N GLN A 103 -22.59 -1.68 -10.36
CA GLN A 103 -22.65 -3.14 -10.58
C GLN A 103 -21.43 -3.86 -10.00
N GLU A 104 -21.45 -5.18 -10.07
CA GLU A 104 -20.31 -6.00 -9.69
C GLU A 104 -19.26 -6.04 -10.79
N ILE A 105 -18.02 -5.70 -10.41
CA ILE A 105 -16.80 -6.01 -11.13
C ILE A 105 -16.09 -7.14 -10.36
N TYR A 106 -15.96 -8.31 -10.97
CA TYR A 106 -15.31 -9.46 -10.35
C TYR A 106 -14.01 -9.82 -11.05
N VAL A 107 -12.91 -9.78 -10.32
CA VAL A 107 -11.57 -10.16 -10.80
C VAL A 107 -11.08 -11.36 -10.01
N HIS A 108 -11.00 -12.54 -10.67
CA HIS A 108 -10.52 -13.75 -10.01
C HIS A 108 -9.01 -13.72 -9.74
N GLY A 109 -8.24 -13.05 -10.59
CA GLY A 109 -6.81 -12.83 -10.42
C GLY A 109 -6.48 -11.52 -9.69
N HIS A 110 -5.36 -10.91 -10.08
CA HIS A 110 -4.90 -9.62 -9.56
C HIS A 110 -5.53 -8.46 -10.34
N LEU A 111 -5.76 -7.35 -9.67
CA LEU A 111 -6.14 -6.08 -10.27
C LEU A 111 -5.00 -5.07 -10.11
N THR A 112 -4.44 -4.64 -11.24
CA THR A 112 -3.41 -3.59 -11.27
C THR A 112 -3.94 -2.39 -12.04
N VAL A 113 -3.98 -1.23 -11.40
CA VAL A 113 -4.37 0.05 -11.99
C VAL A 113 -3.21 1.03 -11.89
N GLU A 114 -2.71 1.49 -13.03
CA GLU A 114 -1.52 2.34 -13.06
C GLU A 114 -1.74 3.72 -12.41
N ASP A 115 -2.89 4.36 -12.72
CA ASP A 115 -3.21 5.70 -12.26
C ASP A 115 -4.36 5.69 -11.22
N ILE A 116 -5.61 5.78 -11.67
CA ILE A 116 -6.80 5.98 -10.82
C ILE A 116 -7.69 4.75 -10.83
N LEU A 117 -8.01 4.22 -9.65
CA LEU A 117 -9.12 3.31 -9.41
C LEU A 117 -10.20 4.09 -8.65
N CYS A 118 -11.30 4.42 -9.31
CA CYS A 118 -12.44 5.11 -8.72
C CYS A 118 -13.67 4.21 -8.74
N GLY A 119 -14.31 4.08 -7.58
CA GLY A 119 -15.64 3.47 -7.44
C GLY A 119 -16.61 4.48 -6.87
N SER A 120 -17.76 4.64 -7.52
CA SER A 120 -18.84 5.55 -7.13
C SER A 120 -20.18 4.83 -7.16
N TYR A 121 -21.10 5.23 -6.30
CA TYR A 121 -22.45 4.69 -6.16
C TYR A 121 -22.57 3.46 -5.24
N ASN A 122 -23.52 3.55 -4.30
CA ASN A 122 -23.68 2.63 -3.15
C ASN A 122 -24.14 1.20 -3.50
N HIS A 123 -24.59 0.93 -4.72
CA HIS A 123 -24.94 -0.42 -5.19
C HIS A 123 -23.79 -1.11 -5.94
N GLY A 124 -22.65 -0.42 -6.11
CA GLY A 124 -21.49 -0.96 -6.83
C GLY A 124 -20.51 -1.69 -5.92
N GLU A 125 -19.85 -2.70 -6.51
CA GLU A 125 -18.85 -3.51 -5.81
C GLU A 125 -17.75 -3.99 -6.75
N THR A 126 -16.50 -3.85 -6.34
CA THR A 126 -15.37 -4.53 -6.98
C THR A 126 -14.84 -5.63 -6.07
N ILE A 127 -14.89 -6.88 -6.53
CA ILE A 127 -14.34 -8.05 -5.84
C ILE A 127 -13.04 -8.44 -6.52
N VAL A 128 -11.95 -8.57 -5.76
CA VAL A 128 -10.63 -9.00 -6.24
C VAL A 128 -10.16 -10.18 -5.39
N ASN A 129 -10.09 -11.39 -5.96
CA ASN A 129 -9.62 -12.55 -5.22
C ASN A 129 -8.09 -12.56 -5.06
N GLY A 130 -7.36 -11.99 -6.02
CA GLY A 130 -5.94 -11.75 -5.92
C GLY A 130 -5.60 -10.44 -5.22
N HIS A 131 -4.44 -9.88 -5.56
CA HIS A 131 -3.96 -8.61 -5.00
C HIS A 131 -4.54 -7.42 -5.76
N LEU A 132 -4.73 -6.30 -5.06
CA LEU A 132 -5.08 -5.01 -5.62
C LEU A 132 -3.89 -4.06 -5.53
N GLN A 133 -3.51 -3.50 -6.67
CA GLN A 133 -2.54 -2.40 -6.75
C GLN A 133 -3.15 -1.23 -7.53
N ALA A 134 -3.09 -0.02 -6.98
CA ALA A 134 -3.45 1.20 -7.68
C ALA A 134 -2.62 2.38 -7.15
N THR A 135 -2.34 3.38 -8.02
CA THR A 135 -1.66 4.61 -7.60
C THR A 135 -2.55 5.43 -6.68
N VAL A 136 -3.79 5.64 -7.10
CA VAL A 136 -4.82 6.34 -6.33
C VAL A 136 -6.08 5.50 -6.32
N LEU A 137 -6.63 5.26 -5.13
CA LEU A 137 -7.98 4.74 -4.95
C LEU A 137 -8.88 5.90 -4.51
N VAL A 138 -9.95 6.14 -5.28
CA VAL A 138 -11.03 7.06 -4.90
C VAL A 138 -12.26 6.22 -4.59
N GLN A 139 -12.75 6.32 -3.35
CA GLN A 139 -14.00 5.70 -2.93
C GLN A 139 -15.05 6.79 -2.73
N ASP A 140 -16.13 6.68 -3.45
CA ASP A 140 -17.23 7.63 -3.42
C ASP A 140 -18.57 6.90 -3.20
N ASP A 141 -19.52 7.55 -2.55
CA ASP A 141 -20.91 7.12 -2.34
C ASP A 141 -21.07 5.64 -1.92
N GLU A 142 -20.37 5.23 -0.85
CA GLU A 142 -20.41 3.88 -0.27
C GLU A 142 -20.03 2.72 -1.22
N TYR A 143 -19.39 3.00 -2.37
CA TYR A 143 -18.87 1.95 -3.25
C TYR A 143 -17.93 1.01 -2.51
N ARG A 144 -18.03 -0.30 -2.77
CA ARG A 144 -17.26 -1.31 -2.01
C ARG A 144 -16.13 -1.92 -2.81
N PHE A 145 -14.95 -2.03 -2.17
CA PHE A 145 -13.80 -2.76 -2.69
C PHE A 145 -13.48 -3.95 -1.79
N ASN A 146 -13.94 -5.15 -2.17
CA ASN A 146 -13.69 -6.40 -1.46
C ASN A 146 -12.46 -7.09 -2.05
N VAL A 147 -11.34 -7.01 -1.36
CA VAL A 147 -10.07 -7.59 -1.81
C VAL A 147 -9.67 -8.69 -0.86
N HIS A 148 -9.58 -9.93 -1.37
CA HIS A 148 -9.19 -11.09 -0.56
C HIS A 148 -7.67 -11.19 -0.40
N GLY A 149 -6.91 -10.72 -1.40
CA GLY A 149 -5.46 -10.61 -1.31
C GLY A 149 -4.99 -9.27 -0.72
N GLN A 150 -3.75 -8.95 -0.95
CA GLN A 150 -3.14 -7.72 -0.43
C GLN A 150 -3.54 -6.48 -1.21
N LYS A 151 -3.52 -5.35 -0.52
CA LYS A 151 -3.79 -4.02 -1.08
C LYS A 151 -2.51 -3.20 -1.08
N SER A 152 -2.01 -2.84 -2.26
CA SER A 152 -0.93 -1.87 -2.44
C SER A 152 -1.54 -0.56 -2.94
N LEU A 153 -1.99 0.28 -2.01
CA LEU A 153 -2.74 1.51 -2.28
C LEU A 153 -2.06 2.69 -1.56
N PRO A 154 -1.02 3.26 -2.13
CA PRO A 154 -0.25 4.33 -1.50
C PRO A 154 -1.06 5.62 -1.29
N CYS A 155 -2.11 5.84 -2.06
CA CYS A 155 -2.99 6.98 -1.92
C CYS A 155 -4.45 6.53 -1.95
N ILE A 156 -5.15 6.68 -0.82
CA ILE A 156 -6.58 6.38 -0.70
C ILE A 156 -7.30 7.68 -0.35
N VAL A 157 -8.31 8.00 -1.13
CA VAL A 157 -9.20 9.14 -0.91
C VAL A 157 -10.60 8.61 -0.75
N ASN A 158 -11.20 8.87 0.41
CA ASN A 158 -12.61 8.60 0.65
C ASN A 158 -13.36 9.94 0.57
N VAL A 159 -14.22 10.08 -0.42
CA VAL A 159 -15.08 11.26 -0.61
C VAL A 159 -16.32 11.17 0.27
N TRP A 160 -16.74 9.94 0.57
CA TRP A 160 -17.87 9.65 1.44
C TRP A 160 -17.41 9.49 2.90
N HIS A 161 -18.00 10.27 3.81
CA HIS A 161 -17.67 10.25 5.24
C HIS A 161 -18.37 9.16 6.07
N GLY A 162 -18.92 8.13 5.42
CA GLY A 162 -19.48 6.95 6.10
C GLY A 162 -18.43 6.06 6.74
N ASP A 163 -18.87 5.08 7.56
CA ASP A 163 -18.02 4.10 8.30
C ASP A 163 -17.25 3.13 7.38
N GLY A 164 -16.68 3.63 6.30
CA GLY A 164 -16.02 2.87 5.25
C GLY A 164 -14.69 2.23 5.69
N VAL A 165 -14.39 1.13 5.05
CA VAL A 165 -13.32 0.16 5.31
C VAL A 165 -11.88 0.73 5.23
N PHE A 166 -11.70 1.97 4.80
CA PHE A 166 -10.40 2.61 4.63
C PHE A 166 -10.25 3.86 5.51
N GLN A 167 -10.24 3.70 6.83
CA GLN A 167 -9.91 4.77 7.76
C GLN A 167 -8.41 5.08 7.73
N GLU A 168 -7.85 5.65 6.66
CA GLU A 168 -6.45 6.02 6.73
C GLU A 168 -6.09 7.26 5.92
N LEU A 169 -5.66 8.27 6.68
CA LEU A 169 -5.04 9.54 6.32
C LEU A 169 -5.97 10.58 5.67
N PRO A 170 -5.99 11.80 6.20
CA PRO A 170 -6.70 12.92 5.61
C PRO A 170 -5.93 13.48 4.40
N ILE A 171 -5.86 12.67 3.33
CA ILE A 171 -5.46 13.19 2.03
C ILE A 171 -6.72 13.81 1.43
N ARG A 172 -6.70 15.10 1.21
CA ARG A 172 -7.79 15.77 0.54
C ARG A 172 -7.77 15.36 -0.93
N ILE A 173 -8.95 15.11 -1.49
CA ILE A 173 -9.07 14.74 -2.90
C ILE A 173 -8.50 15.81 -3.83
N GLN A 174 -8.59 17.10 -3.45
CA GLN A 174 -8.01 18.24 -4.18
C GLN A 174 -6.47 18.22 -4.21
N ASP A 175 -5.83 17.53 -3.29
CA ASP A 175 -4.36 17.40 -3.30
C ASP A 175 -3.90 16.36 -4.33
N VAL A 176 -4.80 15.52 -4.84
CA VAL A 176 -4.49 14.36 -5.69
C VAL A 176 -5.02 14.50 -7.10
N LEU A 177 -6.24 15.02 -7.26
CA LEU A 177 -6.89 15.20 -8.54
C LEU A 177 -6.81 16.67 -8.99
N ILE A 178 -6.83 16.87 -10.31
CA ILE A 178 -6.83 18.22 -10.91
C ILE A 178 -8.13 18.96 -10.61
N ASP A 179 -8.06 20.27 -10.53
CA ASP A 179 -9.21 21.14 -10.18
C ASP A 179 -10.42 20.94 -11.10
N GLU A 180 -10.20 20.52 -12.35
CA GLU A 180 -11.27 20.30 -13.33
C GLU A 180 -12.30 19.24 -12.93
N VAL A 181 -11.95 18.31 -12.01
CA VAL A 181 -12.89 17.30 -11.51
C VAL A 181 -13.80 17.77 -10.40
N PHE A 182 -13.71 19.04 -10.02
CA PHE A 182 -14.51 19.64 -8.97
C PHE A 182 -15.40 20.73 -9.53
N TYR A 183 -16.54 20.96 -8.88
CA TYR A 183 -17.41 22.09 -9.17
C TYR A 183 -17.69 22.87 -7.89
N ASP A 184 -17.82 24.20 -8.03
CA ASP A 184 -18.16 25.09 -6.93
C ASP A 184 -19.62 24.87 -6.52
N MET A 185 -19.87 24.68 -5.25
CA MET A 185 -21.20 24.69 -4.67
C MET A 185 -21.54 26.12 -4.22
N ASP A 186 -22.26 26.84 -5.06
CA ASP A 186 -22.82 28.20 -4.82
C ASP A 186 -22.02 29.23 -3.99
N ASP A 187 -22.10 30.48 -4.39
CA ASP A 187 -21.28 31.65 -4.11
C ASP A 187 -20.88 31.99 -2.64
N ASP A 188 -21.19 31.18 -1.63
CA ASP A 188 -20.99 31.53 -0.22
C ASP A 188 -20.17 30.57 0.64
N GLU A 189 -19.77 29.40 0.13
CA GLU A 189 -18.92 28.44 0.88
C GLU A 189 -17.80 27.90 -0.01
N GLU A 190 -16.56 27.92 0.49
CA GLU A 190 -15.35 27.36 -0.17
C GLU A 190 -15.40 25.79 -0.24
N GLU A 191 -16.58 25.23 -0.51
CA GLU A 191 -16.75 23.77 -0.63
C GLU A 191 -16.78 23.37 -2.10
N PHE A 192 -15.80 22.56 -2.49
CA PHE A 192 -15.70 21.91 -3.79
C PHE A 192 -16.29 20.50 -3.71
N GLU A 193 -17.23 20.17 -4.57
CA GLU A 193 -17.78 18.84 -4.67
C GLU A 193 -17.11 18.05 -5.81
N PHE A 194 -16.77 16.77 -5.53
CA PHE A 194 -16.17 15.88 -6.50
C PHE A 194 -17.20 15.44 -7.54
N SER A 195 -16.83 15.53 -8.82
CA SER A 195 -17.67 15.10 -9.95
C SER A 195 -17.16 13.81 -10.58
N PHE A 196 -17.79 12.69 -10.28
CA PHE A 196 -17.54 11.41 -10.93
C PHE A 196 -17.70 11.49 -12.45
N VAL A 197 -18.76 12.17 -12.92
CA VAL A 197 -19.06 12.34 -14.36
C VAL A 197 -17.93 13.09 -15.06
N THR A 198 -17.40 14.14 -14.44
CA THR A 198 -16.27 14.90 -15.00
C THR A 198 -15.00 14.06 -15.00
N LEU A 199 -14.73 13.31 -13.94
CA LEU A 199 -13.60 12.37 -13.90
C LEU A 199 -13.67 11.39 -15.07
N VAL A 200 -14.80 10.70 -15.26
CA VAL A 200 -14.98 9.76 -16.38
C VAL A 200 -14.77 10.45 -17.73
N SER A 201 -15.27 11.67 -17.91
CA SER A 201 -15.10 12.43 -19.15
C SER A 201 -13.63 12.71 -19.47
N ILE A 202 -12.84 13.14 -18.49
CA ILE A 202 -11.39 13.37 -18.63
C ILE A 202 -10.65 12.07 -19.00
N LEU A 203 -10.99 10.96 -18.33
CA LEU A 203 -10.37 9.66 -18.60
C LEU A 203 -10.73 9.11 -19.98
N LYS A 204 -11.96 9.33 -20.46
CA LYS A 204 -12.40 8.98 -21.85
C LYS A 204 -11.60 9.74 -22.89
N GLU A 205 -11.18 10.95 -22.63
CA GLU A 205 -10.31 11.74 -23.51
C GLU A 205 -8.83 11.26 -23.49
N GLY A 206 -8.50 10.27 -22.67
CA GLY A 206 -7.13 9.77 -22.49
C GLY A 206 -6.24 10.73 -21.68
N ARG A 207 -6.82 11.71 -21.02
CA ARG A 207 -6.12 12.68 -20.16
C ARG A 207 -5.90 12.09 -18.76
N SER A 208 -4.83 12.54 -18.09
CA SER A 208 -4.65 12.26 -16.67
C SER A 208 -5.51 13.22 -15.84
N ALA A 209 -6.23 12.70 -14.88
CA ALA A 209 -6.91 13.49 -13.86
C ALA A 209 -6.09 13.63 -12.58
N LEU A 210 -4.87 13.08 -12.53
CA LEU A 210 -3.95 13.26 -11.41
C LEU A 210 -3.25 14.62 -11.49
N THR A 211 -3.06 15.26 -10.35
CA THR A 211 -2.15 16.40 -10.21
C THR A 211 -0.73 15.99 -10.61
N ASN A 212 0.17 16.98 -10.80
CA ASN A 212 1.53 16.69 -11.26
C ASN A 212 2.25 15.67 -10.35
N LEU A 213 2.43 14.46 -10.89
CA LEU A 213 3.06 13.31 -10.20
C LEU A 213 4.44 13.63 -9.62
N GLN A 214 5.17 14.54 -10.28
CA GLN A 214 6.54 14.88 -9.86
C GLN A 214 6.58 15.82 -8.64
N GLU A 215 5.52 16.54 -8.39
CA GLU A 215 5.43 17.54 -7.30
C GLU A 215 4.58 17.06 -6.12
N ASN A 216 3.67 16.11 -6.34
CA ASN A 216 2.79 15.61 -5.29
C ASN A 216 3.45 14.48 -4.48
N PRO A 217 3.77 14.70 -3.19
CA PRO A 217 4.45 13.70 -2.37
C PRO A 217 3.61 12.43 -2.14
N HIS A 218 2.28 12.52 -2.19
CA HIS A 218 1.38 11.39 -2.03
C HIS A 218 1.41 10.45 -3.24
N ILE A 219 1.54 11.02 -4.43
CA ILE A 219 1.57 10.28 -5.69
C ILE A 219 2.97 9.72 -6.00
N LYS A 220 4.04 10.43 -5.62
CA LYS A 220 5.42 9.93 -5.75
C LYS A 220 5.64 8.56 -5.09
N LYS A 221 4.88 8.25 -4.05
CA LYS A 221 4.95 6.94 -3.39
C LYS A 221 4.62 5.79 -4.31
N ALA A 222 3.59 5.95 -5.14
CA ALA A 222 3.08 4.90 -6.02
C ALA A 222 4.04 4.55 -7.15
N THR A 223 4.88 5.50 -7.57
CA THR A 223 5.87 5.29 -8.64
C THR A 223 7.21 4.77 -8.14
N HIS A 224 7.41 4.75 -6.81
CA HIS A 224 8.62 4.21 -6.22
C HIS A 224 8.53 2.68 -6.11
N VAL A 225 9.27 1.98 -6.95
CA VAL A 225 9.31 0.52 -6.98
C VAL A 225 10.73 0.05 -6.69
N TYR A 226 10.95 -0.52 -5.51
CA TYR A 226 12.21 -1.17 -5.16
C TYR A 226 12.25 -2.63 -5.61
N PHE A 227 11.12 -3.36 -5.43
CA PHE A 227 10.94 -4.71 -5.95
C PHE A 227 10.08 -4.67 -7.20
N THR A 228 10.53 -5.32 -8.28
CA THR A 228 9.84 -5.34 -9.59
C THR A 228 8.77 -6.42 -9.68
N ASP A 229 8.83 -7.41 -8.80
CA ASP A 229 7.85 -8.51 -8.66
C ASP A 229 7.78 -8.98 -7.22
N ASN A 230 6.92 -9.94 -6.94
CA ASN A 230 6.64 -10.45 -5.60
C ASN A 230 7.05 -11.92 -5.42
N HIS A 231 7.94 -12.45 -6.24
CA HIS A 231 8.36 -13.83 -6.11
C HIS A 231 9.26 -14.04 -4.89
N ILE A 232 9.12 -15.23 -4.26
CA ILE A 232 10.09 -15.70 -3.28
C ILE A 232 11.23 -16.34 -4.07
N ASP A 233 12.22 -15.54 -4.40
CA ASP A 233 13.36 -15.96 -5.21
C ASP A 233 14.69 -15.36 -4.75
N VAL A 234 15.77 -15.79 -5.38
CA VAL A 234 17.13 -15.36 -5.08
C VAL A 234 17.31 -13.85 -5.22
N GLU A 235 16.74 -13.25 -6.27
CA GLU A 235 16.92 -11.84 -6.56
C GLU A 235 16.28 -10.98 -5.47
N ASN A 236 15.03 -11.28 -5.10
CA ASN A 236 14.31 -10.53 -4.09
C ASN A 236 14.88 -10.75 -2.67
N ILE A 237 15.35 -11.95 -2.33
CA ILE A 237 16.06 -12.21 -1.07
C ILE A 237 17.33 -11.36 -1.00
N LEU A 238 18.15 -11.35 -2.04
CA LEU A 238 19.37 -10.54 -2.08
C LEU A 238 19.10 -9.03 -2.09
N LYS A 239 17.97 -8.57 -2.65
CA LYS A 239 17.55 -7.18 -2.54
C LYS A 239 17.16 -6.83 -1.10
N LEU A 240 16.42 -7.71 -0.40
CA LEU A 240 16.06 -7.52 1.01
C LEU A 240 17.30 -7.41 1.90
N THR A 241 18.22 -8.39 1.80
CA THR A 241 19.41 -8.45 2.65
C THR A 241 20.48 -7.39 2.32
N LYS A 242 20.26 -6.59 1.27
CA LYS A 242 21.11 -5.45 0.85
C LYS A 242 20.36 -4.12 0.84
N CYS A 243 19.10 -4.10 1.28
CA CYS A 243 18.33 -2.86 1.28
C CYS A 243 18.87 -1.83 2.27
N ILE A 244 18.37 -0.61 2.16
CA ILE A 244 18.83 0.52 3.00
C ILE A 244 18.60 0.29 4.52
N LEU A 245 17.67 -0.60 4.90
CA LEU A 245 17.44 -0.96 6.30
C LEU A 245 18.52 -1.89 6.85
N MET A 246 19.23 -2.60 5.99
CA MET A 246 20.34 -3.50 6.33
C MET A 246 21.66 -2.70 6.43
N THR A 247 21.83 -1.94 7.49
CA THR A 247 22.92 -0.98 7.60
C THR A 247 23.68 -1.13 8.92
N GLY A 248 24.92 -0.61 8.93
CA GLY A 248 25.81 -0.66 10.09
C GLY A 248 26.40 -2.05 10.34
N ASP A 249 26.79 -2.29 11.57
CA ASP A 249 27.44 -3.54 11.99
C ASP A 249 26.44 -4.66 12.25
N LYS A 250 25.14 -4.35 12.37
CA LYS A 250 24.11 -5.35 12.56
C LYS A 250 23.81 -6.07 11.24
N PRO A 251 23.92 -7.42 11.21
CA PRO A 251 23.63 -8.18 10.02
C PRO A 251 22.13 -8.46 9.81
N TYR A 252 21.24 -7.80 10.57
CA TYR A 252 19.80 -8.00 10.50
C TYR A 252 19.04 -6.71 10.77
N PHE A 253 17.79 -6.68 10.34
CA PHE A 253 16.76 -5.73 10.80
C PHE A 253 15.46 -6.46 11.09
N ASP A 254 14.68 -5.90 12.01
CA ASP A 254 13.35 -6.37 12.39
C ASP A 254 12.29 -5.35 11.99
N LEU A 255 11.10 -5.80 11.65
CA LEU A 255 9.92 -4.95 11.50
C LEU A 255 8.66 -5.72 11.87
N GLU A 256 7.59 -4.99 12.19
CA GLU A 256 6.28 -5.55 12.48
C GLU A 256 5.21 -4.85 11.64
N GLU A 257 4.39 -5.62 10.95
CA GLU A 257 3.26 -5.13 10.17
C GLU A 257 2.04 -6.03 10.41
N GLN A 258 0.92 -5.45 10.79
CA GLN A 258 -0.36 -6.15 11.01
C GLN A 258 -0.26 -7.39 11.92
N GLY A 259 0.57 -7.32 12.97
CA GLY A 259 0.77 -8.41 13.93
C GLY A 259 1.69 -9.54 13.42
N VAL A 260 2.34 -9.35 12.28
CA VAL A 260 3.39 -10.25 11.78
C VAL A 260 4.75 -9.62 12.07
N HIS A 261 5.60 -10.36 12.77
CA HIS A 261 6.98 -9.95 13.01
C HIS A 261 7.90 -10.56 11.96
N PHE A 262 8.75 -9.73 11.37
CA PHE A 262 9.73 -10.10 10.36
C PHE A 262 11.15 -9.82 10.87
N THR A 263 12.05 -10.79 10.71
CA THR A 263 13.49 -10.59 10.85
C THR A 263 14.14 -10.90 9.52
N VAL A 264 14.83 -9.94 8.93
CA VAL A 264 15.63 -10.12 7.71
C VAL A 264 17.09 -10.11 8.10
N GLN A 265 17.82 -11.18 7.77
CA GLN A 265 19.21 -11.38 8.14
C GLN A 265 20.09 -11.54 6.90
N ARG A 266 21.19 -10.80 6.86
CA ARG A 266 22.24 -10.94 5.86
C ARG A 266 23.24 -12.02 6.30
N ALA A 267 23.74 -12.80 5.36
CA ALA A 267 24.81 -13.75 5.58
C ALA A 267 26.01 -13.08 6.30
N HIS A 268 26.46 -13.68 7.40
CA HIS A 268 27.59 -13.19 8.20
C HIS A 268 28.26 -14.38 8.91
N ILE A 269 29.32 -14.10 9.64
CA ILE A 269 29.92 -15.04 10.60
C ILE A 269 29.39 -14.65 11.97
N ASP A 270 28.74 -15.59 12.65
CA ASP A 270 28.19 -15.37 13.98
C ASP A 270 29.27 -15.40 15.07
N ASP A 271 28.87 -15.20 16.33
CA ASP A 271 29.79 -15.13 17.48
C ASP A 271 30.50 -16.47 17.78
N ASP A 272 29.92 -17.57 17.31
CA ASP A 272 30.51 -18.93 17.43
C ASP A 272 31.48 -19.23 16.28
N GLY A 273 31.54 -18.36 15.28
CA GLY A 273 32.40 -18.46 14.09
C GLY A 273 31.76 -19.25 12.96
N ASP A 274 30.48 -19.57 13.06
CA ASP A 274 29.73 -20.26 12.03
C ASP A 274 29.21 -19.30 10.97
N LYS A 275 29.17 -19.73 9.70
CA LYS A 275 28.63 -18.96 8.58
C LYS A 275 27.13 -19.11 8.54
N THR A 276 26.43 -18.00 8.69
CA THR A 276 24.98 -17.91 8.47
C THR A 276 24.64 -17.63 7.01
N ASN A 277 23.41 -17.87 6.61
CA ASN A 277 22.89 -17.59 5.27
C ASN A 277 22.04 -16.32 5.27
N ASP A 278 21.88 -15.71 4.08
CA ASP A 278 20.82 -14.73 3.85
C ASP A 278 19.47 -15.40 4.13
N SER A 279 18.71 -14.84 5.06
CA SER A 279 17.47 -15.47 5.54
C SER A 279 16.42 -14.48 5.98
N ILE A 280 15.17 -14.93 5.95
CA ILE A 280 14.01 -14.20 6.42
C ILE A 280 13.22 -15.10 7.37
N TYR A 281 12.97 -14.61 8.56
CA TYR A 281 12.10 -15.24 9.54
C TYR A 281 10.83 -14.43 9.67
N MET A 282 9.67 -15.10 9.66
CA MET A 282 8.36 -14.48 9.83
C MET A 282 7.62 -15.19 10.95
N LYS A 283 7.10 -14.42 11.91
CA LYS A 283 6.29 -14.91 13.03
C LYS A 283 4.90 -14.35 12.90
N THR A 284 3.93 -15.23 12.66
CA THR A 284 2.50 -14.91 12.64
C THR A 284 1.81 -15.40 13.91
N SER A 285 0.51 -15.22 14.03
CA SER A 285 -0.30 -15.76 15.12
C SER A 285 -0.49 -17.28 15.07
N GLN A 286 -0.22 -17.93 13.93
CA GLN A 286 -0.45 -19.37 13.72
C GLN A 286 0.82 -20.13 13.37
N TYR A 287 1.73 -19.52 12.63
CA TYR A 287 2.91 -20.16 12.08
C TYR A 287 4.15 -19.31 12.24
N HIS A 288 5.30 -20.00 12.31
CA HIS A 288 6.59 -19.43 12.00
C HIS A 288 7.02 -19.92 10.62
N TYR A 289 7.55 -19.00 9.80
CA TYR A 289 8.15 -19.32 8.51
C TYR A 289 9.62 -18.96 8.53
N PHE A 290 10.42 -19.77 7.84
CA PHE A 290 11.82 -19.49 7.63
C PHE A 290 12.17 -19.70 6.16
N ILE A 291 12.69 -18.67 5.53
CA ILE A 291 13.10 -18.63 4.13
C ILE A 291 14.59 -18.37 4.14
N TRP A 292 15.38 -19.18 3.45
CA TRP A 292 16.81 -18.90 3.33
C TRP A 292 17.36 -19.23 1.95
N LEU A 293 18.45 -18.52 1.63
CA LEU A 293 19.21 -18.73 0.42
C LEU A 293 20.33 -19.75 0.67
N ASN A 294 20.27 -20.87 -0.02
CA ASN A 294 21.31 -21.89 0.03
C ASN A 294 22.58 -21.46 -0.72
N GLU A 295 23.70 -22.11 -0.43
CA GLU A 295 24.98 -21.85 -1.11
C GLU A 295 24.94 -22.13 -2.62
N ASP A 296 24.12 -23.07 -3.06
CA ASP A 296 23.88 -23.41 -4.47
C ASP A 296 22.89 -22.44 -5.18
N GLN A 297 22.51 -21.35 -4.52
CA GLN A 297 21.55 -20.36 -5.03
C GLN A 297 20.12 -20.90 -5.21
N THR A 298 19.74 -21.91 -4.42
CA THR A 298 18.34 -22.33 -4.29
C THR A 298 17.72 -21.70 -3.06
N VAL A 299 16.38 -21.58 -3.05
CA VAL A 299 15.61 -21.05 -1.92
C VAL A 299 14.96 -22.22 -1.20
N SER A 300 15.09 -22.28 0.12
CA SER A 300 14.39 -23.24 0.97
C SER A 300 13.35 -22.53 1.82
N LEU A 301 12.18 -23.15 1.96
CA LEU A 301 11.04 -22.68 2.73
C LEU A 301 10.71 -23.69 3.82
N LEU A 302 10.71 -23.24 5.07
CA LEU A 302 10.24 -24.04 6.20
C LEU A 302 9.04 -23.38 6.89
N ARG A 303 8.17 -24.20 7.47
CA ARG A 303 7.04 -23.78 8.30
C ARG A 303 7.03 -24.57 9.60
N LYS A 304 6.72 -23.90 10.70
CA LYS A 304 6.46 -24.50 12.01
C LYS A 304 5.10 -24.00 12.51
N SER A 305 4.22 -24.92 12.93
CA SER A 305 2.95 -24.59 13.58
C SER A 305 3.19 -24.24 15.05
N LEU A 306 2.48 -23.23 15.56
CA LEU A 306 2.50 -22.92 17.00
C LEU A 306 1.71 -23.92 17.84
N ASP A 307 0.73 -24.64 17.25
CA ASP A 307 -0.17 -25.56 17.94
C ASP A 307 0.26 -27.02 17.85
N GLU A 308 1.07 -27.42 16.85
CA GLU A 308 1.37 -28.82 16.51
C GLU A 308 2.74 -29.34 16.98
N GLY A 309 3.46 -28.54 17.78
CA GLY A 309 4.75 -28.95 18.35
C GLY A 309 5.95 -28.16 17.79
N ASP A 310 7.18 -28.66 18.05
CA ASP A 310 8.41 -27.92 17.78
C ASP A 310 9.08 -28.24 16.43
N ASP A 311 8.48 -29.08 15.61
CA ASP A 311 9.09 -29.54 14.36
C ASP A 311 8.91 -28.53 13.21
N TRP A 312 9.99 -28.34 12.45
CA TRP A 312 9.99 -27.60 11.19
C TRP A 312 9.70 -28.53 10.01
N TRP A 313 8.78 -28.10 9.15
CA TRP A 313 8.34 -28.84 7.97
C TRP A 313 8.85 -28.13 6.72
N ASP A 314 9.56 -28.87 5.88
CA ASP A 314 9.97 -28.38 4.56
C ASP A 314 8.73 -28.25 3.65
N ILE A 315 8.51 -27.02 3.15
CA ILE A 315 7.38 -26.68 2.27
C ILE A 315 7.85 -26.19 0.90
N THR A 316 9.14 -26.33 0.59
CA THR A 316 9.77 -25.81 -0.63
C THR A 316 9.12 -26.33 -1.90
N ASP A 317 8.76 -27.61 -1.94
CA ASP A 317 8.18 -28.28 -3.10
C ASP A 317 6.64 -28.35 -3.09
N LEU A 318 5.98 -27.66 -2.17
CA LEU A 318 4.51 -27.63 -2.12
C LEU A 318 3.92 -26.89 -3.33
N PRO A 319 2.74 -27.31 -3.82
CA PRO A 319 1.99 -26.58 -4.82
C PRO A 319 1.69 -25.15 -4.38
N GLN A 320 1.66 -24.21 -5.32
CA GLN A 320 1.49 -22.78 -5.03
C GLN A 320 0.21 -22.46 -4.25
N GLU A 321 -0.87 -23.20 -4.48
CA GLU A 321 -2.11 -23.07 -3.72
C GLU A 321 -1.98 -23.40 -2.22
N GLN A 322 -0.92 -24.08 -1.81
CA GLN A 322 -0.61 -24.37 -0.41
C GLN A 322 0.44 -23.41 0.18
N LEU A 323 1.00 -22.54 -0.64
CA LEU A 323 1.97 -21.51 -0.27
C LEU A 323 1.35 -20.11 -0.15
N VAL A 324 0.02 -19.97 -0.30
CA VAL A 324 -0.67 -18.67 -0.32
C VAL A 324 -0.36 -17.85 0.93
N ASP A 325 -0.41 -18.47 2.11
CA ASP A 325 -0.20 -17.76 3.38
C ASP A 325 1.22 -17.19 3.50
N ILE A 326 2.26 -17.98 3.20
CA ILE A 326 3.64 -17.46 3.20
C ILE A 326 3.86 -16.43 2.12
N GLN A 327 3.20 -16.57 0.95
CA GLN A 327 3.29 -15.62 -0.13
C GLN A 327 2.68 -14.27 0.27
N ASP A 328 1.54 -14.28 0.96
CA ASP A 328 0.89 -13.06 1.44
C ASP A 328 1.76 -12.30 2.45
N HIS A 329 2.35 -13.01 3.40
CA HIS A 329 3.29 -12.41 4.36
C HIS A 329 4.58 -11.91 3.69
N TRP A 330 5.08 -12.64 2.70
CA TRP A 330 6.22 -12.21 1.89
C TRP A 330 5.95 -10.88 1.17
N ILE A 331 4.80 -10.75 0.51
CA ILE A 331 4.41 -9.52 -0.17
C ILE A 331 4.25 -8.36 0.84
N MET A 332 3.72 -8.65 2.03
CA MET A 332 3.64 -7.67 3.12
C MET A 332 5.03 -7.13 3.48
N LEU A 333 6.02 -8.01 3.66
CA LEU A 333 7.41 -7.63 3.92
C LEU A 333 7.99 -6.77 2.79
N LEU A 334 7.83 -7.19 1.51
CA LEU A 334 8.31 -6.42 0.37
C LEU A 334 7.68 -5.04 0.31
N THR A 335 6.38 -4.93 0.63
CA THR A 335 5.66 -3.65 0.68
C THR A 335 6.24 -2.74 1.77
N CYS A 336 6.48 -3.25 2.97
CA CYS A 336 7.09 -2.48 4.06
C CYS A 336 8.47 -1.95 3.67
N VAL A 337 9.32 -2.80 3.11
CA VAL A 337 10.66 -2.39 2.67
C VAL A 337 10.62 -1.40 1.49
N ASN A 338 9.68 -1.59 0.57
CA ASN A 338 9.46 -0.65 -0.54
C ASN A 338 9.12 0.75 -0.03
N VAL A 339 8.23 0.85 0.95
CA VAL A 339 7.88 2.12 1.61
C VAL A 339 9.08 2.70 2.37
N ALA A 340 9.80 1.87 3.14
CA ALA A 340 10.99 2.31 3.86
C ALA A 340 12.07 2.90 2.92
N THR A 341 12.33 2.26 1.79
CA THR A 341 13.31 2.76 0.80
C THR A 341 12.92 4.12 0.20
N LEU A 342 11.64 4.45 0.18
CA LEU A 342 11.16 5.78 -0.21
C LEU A 342 11.43 6.85 0.85
N TYR A 343 11.20 6.51 2.13
CA TYR A 343 11.22 7.51 3.21
C TYR A 343 12.56 7.67 3.90
N VAL A 344 13.34 6.61 4.02
CA VAL A 344 14.65 6.65 4.72
C VAL A 344 15.55 7.78 4.19
N PRO A 345 15.71 7.98 2.87
CA PRO A 345 16.60 9.01 2.35
C PRO A 345 16.13 10.46 2.56
N LYS A 346 14.88 10.67 2.98
CA LYS A 346 14.29 12.02 3.05
C LYS A 346 14.78 12.85 4.23
N ILE A 347 15.29 12.21 5.28
CA ILE A 347 15.86 12.90 6.43
C ILE A 347 17.36 12.61 6.46
N GLY A 348 18.15 13.63 6.14
CA GLY A 348 19.61 13.51 6.12
C GLY A 348 20.19 13.48 7.53
N VAL A 349 21.17 12.60 7.78
CA VAL A 349 21.90 12.51 9.06
C VAL A 349 22.52 13.87 9.42
N GLN A 350 23.16 14.53 8.45
CA GLN A 350 23.79 15.83 8.65
C GLN A 350 22.81 16.94 9.10
N TYR A 351 21.55 16.85 8.67
CA TYR A 351 20.53 17.80 9.11
C TYR A 351 20.20 17.62 10.59
N VAL A 352 20.00 16.37 11.04
CA VAL A 352 19.73 16.05 12.46
C VAL A 352 20.94 16.44 13.33
N GLU A 353 22.15 16.08 12.92
CA GLU A 353 23.38 16.46 13.62
C GLU A 353 23.55 17.97 13.77
N ARG A 354 23.28 18.71 12.68
CA ARG A 354 23.36 20.18 12.72
C ARG A 354 22.38 20.79 13.70
N ILE A 355 21.17 20.24 13.81
CA ILE A 355 20.18 20.69 14.82
C ILE A 355 20.69 20.41 16.22
N LEU A 356 21.15 19.19 16.49
CA LEU A 356 21.65 18.78 17.80
C LEU A 356 22.89 19.57 18.25
N GLN A 357 23.62 20.21 17.32
CA GLN A 357 24.78 21.05 17.60
C GLN A 357 24.46 22.54 17.76
N LEU A 358 23.19 22.96 17.62
CA LEU A 358 22.82 24.35 17.86
C LEU A 358 23.11 24.76 19.31
N PRO A 359 23.68 25.97 19.56
CA PRO A 359 23.93 26.44 20.91
C PRO A 359 22.70 26.44 21.81
N GLU A 360 21.53 26.75 21.24
CA GLU A 360 20.27 26.78 21.95
C GLU A 360 19.81 25.38 22.38
N ILE A 361 20.14 24.35 21.58
CA ILE A 361 19.83 22.95 21.90
C ILE A 361 20.86 22.39 22.90
N GLN A 362 22.11 22.71 22.72
CA GLN A 362 23.17 22.27 23.64
C GLN A 362 23.08 22.93 25.02
N GLY A 363 22.43 24.08 25.11
CA GLY A 363 22.20 24.81 26.36
C GLY A 363 20.95 24.36 27.12
N LEU A 364 20.16 23.42 26.61
CA LEU A 364 19.03 22.86 27.34
C LEU A 364 19.53 22.01 28.51
N ASP A 365 18.82 22.08 29.62
CA ASP A 365 19.12 21.29 30.82
C ASP A 365 18.23 20.02 30.87
N GLU A 366 18.47 19.15 31.86
CA GLU A 366 17.75 17.88 31.99
C GLU A 366 16.26 18.07 32.32
N ASP A 367 15.88 19.23 32.90
CA ASP A 367 14.49 19.53 33.27
C ASP A 367 13.73 20.26 32.18
N ASP A 368 14.44 20.92 31.23
CA ASP A 368 13.86 21.66 30.10
C ASP A 368 14.56 21.23 28.78
N ASP A 369 14.27 20.01 28.35
CA ASP A 369 14.92 19.33 27.24
C ASP A 369 14.32 19.63 25.88
N GLY A 370 13.42 20.64 25.73
CA GLY A 370 12.76 20.89 24.47
C GLY A 370 11.82 22.09 24.37
N PHE A 371 11.02 22.11 23.33
CA PHE A 371 10.13 23.22 22.96
C PHE A 371 8.73 22.76 22.61
N TRP A 372 7.73 23.58 22.96
CA TRP A 372 6.33 23.35 22.59
C TRP A 372 5.96 24.07 21.29
N ASP A 373 5.22 23.37 20.43
CA ASP A 373 4.54 23.91 19.26
C ASP A 373 3.09 23.41 19.28
N GLY A 374 2.20 24.21 19.85
CA GLY A 374 0.81 23.81 20.09
C GLY A 374 0.73 22.60 21.05
N SER A 375 0.21 21.47 20.55
CA SER A 375 0.12 20.21 21.30
C SER A 375 1.33 19.30 21.14
N LYS A 376 2.35 19.72 20.37
CA LYS A 376 3.55 18.93 20.11
C LYS A 376 4.69 19.41 20.97
N TYR A 377 5.48 18.47 21.45
CA TYR A 377 6.70 18.73 22.20
C TYR A 377 7.89 18.15 21.44
N TYR A 378 8.85 19.00 21.11
CA TYR A 378 10.11 18.64 20.48
C TYR A 378 11.19 18.59 21.53
N SER A 379 11.69 17.41 21.90
CA SER A 379 12.79 17.26 22.81
C SER A 379 14.07 16.75 22.13
N PHE A 380 15.19 17.03 22.75
CA PHE A 380 16.53 16.80 22.20
C PHE A 380 17.38 16.07 23.22
N ARG A 381 17.96 14.97 22.83
CA ARG A 381 18.89 14.22 23.67
C ARG A 381 20.25 14.16 22.98
N GLN A 382 21.29 14.56 23.76
CA GLN A 382 22.67 14.36 23.34
C GLN A 382 23.07 12.89 23.53
N ALA A 383 24.08 12.44 22.80
CA ALA A 383 24.62 11.10 23.01
C ALA A 383 25.33 11.04 24.40
N TYR A 384 25.13 9.94 25.11
CA TYR A 384 25.77 9.71 26.42
C TYR A 384 25.97 8.20 26.64
N THR A 385 26.79 7.87 27.62
CA THR A 385 26.91 6.50 28.12
C THR A 385 26.14 6.42 29.43
N ASP A 386 25.22 5.47 29.55
CA ASP A 386 24.42 5.32 30.76
C ASP A 386 25.18 4.63 31.91
N GLU A 387 24.51 4.42 33.06
CA GLU A 387 25.11 3.84 34.27
C GLU A 387 25.51 2.36 34.06
N ASP A 388 24.88 1.65 33.12
CA ASP A 388 25.15 0.25 32.78
C ASP A 388 26.29 0.13 31.75
N GLY A 389 26.76 1.25 31.21
CA GLY A 389 27.84 1.33 30.22
C GLY A 389 27.36 1.27 28.77
N ASP A 390 26.06 1.31 28.56
CA ASP A 390 25.48 1.30 27.21
C ASP A 390 25.55 2.69 26.57
N PHE A 391 25.95 2.75 25.32
CA PHE A 391 25.99 3.99 24.55
C PHE A 391 24.62 4.33 23.99
N ILE A 392 24.06 5.45 24.46
CA ILE A 392 22.77 5.98 24.02
C ILE A 392 23.00 7.04 22.94
N HIS A 393 22.47 6.81 21.77
CA HIS A 393 22.62 7.69 20.62
C HIS A 393 21.87 9.01 20.79
N ALA A 394 22.43 10.07 20.22
CA ALA A 394 21.76 11.37 20.15
C ALA A 394 20.49 11.29 19.30
N ARG A 395 19.42 11.97 19.73
CA ARG A 395 18.14 11.90 19.06
C ARG A 395 17.30 13.17 19.20
N ILE A 396 16.40 13.33 18.23
CA ILE A 396 15.27 14.25 18.28
C ILE A 396 14.01 13.44 18.59
N GLU A 397 13.21 13.88 19.55
CA GLU A 397 11.94 13.26 19.90
C GLU A 397 10.80 14.22 19.58
N ILE A 398 9.78 13.74 18.86
CA ILE A 398 8.57 14.49 18.56
C ILE A 398 7.42 13.80 19.28
N LYS A 399 6.90 14.45 20.32
CA LYS A 399 5.84 13.91 21.17
C LYS A 399 4.54 14.66 20.93
N THR A 400 3.45 13.90 20.92
CA THR A 400 2.06 14.40 20.97
C THR A 400 1.38 13.77 22.18
N PRO A 401 0.13 14.17 22.54
CA PRO A 401 -0.60 13.50 23.62
C PRO A 401 -0.80 12.00 23.39
N ASP A 402 -0.82 11.56 22.13
CA ASP A 402 -1.21 10.21 21.76
C ASP A 402 -0.04 9.32 21.33
N GLU A 403 1.09 9.90 20.90
CA GLU A 403 2.18 9.12 20.32
C GLU A 403 3.51 9.88 20.33
N ALA A 404 4.62 9.15 20.19
CA ALA A 404 5.94 9.74 20.05
C ALA A 404 6.74 9.11 18.91
N TYR A 405 7.54 9.93 18.22
CA TYR A 405 8.51 9.53 17.22
C TYR A 405 9.89 9.96 17.62
N TYR A 406 10.85 9.07 17.38
CA TYR A 406 12.25 9.27 17.70
C TYR A 406 13.07 9.21 16.42
N PHE A 407 13.98 10.16 16.24
CA PHE A 407 14.87 10.29 15.09
C PHE A 407 16.31 10.28 15.61
N TYR A 408 16.99 9.15 15.43
CA TYR A 408 18.35 8.96 15.91
C TYR A 408 19.37 9.35 14.85
N SER A 409 20.31 10.23 15.20
CA SER A 409 21.54 10.40 14.45
C SER A 409 22.59 9.42 14.99
N LEU A 410 23.51 9.00 14.16
CA LEU A 410 24.66 8.17 14.52
C LEU A 410 24.38 6.72 14.94
N GLU A 411 23.13 6.30 15.15
CA GLU A 411 22.81 4.88 15.26
C GLU A 411 23.19 4.15 13.97
N ASN A 412 23.04 4.84 12.86
CA ASN A 412 23.49 4.42 11.55
C ASN A 412 24.16 5.60 10.82
N PRO A 413 25.38 5.42 10.29
CA PRO A 413 26.09 6.49 9.60
C PRO A 413 25.47 6.87 8.24
N SER A 414 24.60 6.04 7.70
CA SER A 414 24.05 6.20 6.36
C SER A 414 22.65 6.81 6.32
N TYR A 415 21.90 6.72 7.41
CA TYR A 415 20.55 7.27 7.49
C TYR A 415 20.11 7.55 8.93
N VAL A 416 19.04 8.33 9.08
CA VAL A 416 18.41 8.61 10.37
C VAL A 416 17.48 7.46 10.73
N SER A 417 17.82 6.67 11.75
CA SER A 417 16.92 5.67 12.31
C SER A 417 15.67 6.33 12.87
N ARG A 418 14.53 5.76 12.59
CA ARG A 418 13.21 6.25 13.04
C ARG A 418 12.51 5.18 13.84
N HIS A 419 12.04 5.55 15.01
CA HIS A 419 11.32 4.66 15.90
C HIS A 419 10.02 5.30 16.36
N TYR A 420 9.08 4.49 16.78
CA TYR A 420 7.75 4.89 17.22
C TYR A 420 7.44 4.32 18.59
N GLN A 421 6.80 5.13 19.42
CA GLN A 421 6.28 4.70 20.71
C GLN A 421 4.77 4.89 20.76
N PRO A 422 3.98 3.80 20.90
CA PRO A 422 2.54 3.89 20.99
C PRO A 422 2.07 4.57 22.30
N PRO A 423 0.83 5.09 22.33
CA PRO A 423 0.28 5.69 23.54
C PRO A 423 0.17 4.68 24.70
N ASN A 424 0.31 5.16 25.93
CA ASN A 424 0.21 4.39 27.18
C ASN A 424 1.33 3.39 27.50
N HIS A 425 2.44 3.40 26.77
CA HIS A 425 3.65 2.63 27.12
C HIS A 425 4.71 3.49 27.83
N PHE A 426 4.29 4.38 28.74
CA PHE A 426 5.20 5.15 29.56
C PHE A 426 5.92 4.23 30.56
N GLY A 427 7.18 3.89 30.28
CA GLY A 427 8.07 3.21 31.22
C GLY A 427 8.77 1.95 30.74
N ARG A 428 8.50 1.43 29.54
CA ARG A 428 9.33 0.44 28.86
C ARG A 428 9.52 0.87 27.42
N HIS A 429 10.75 1.00 27.01
CA HIS A 429 11.16 1.40 25.66
C HIS A 429 10.93 0.26 24.65
N GLU A 430 9.72 -0.13 24.41
CA GLU A 430 9.39 -0.87 23.18
C GLU A 430 9.37 0.14 22.04
N ILE A 431 10.56 0.50 21.59
CA ILE A 431 10.74 1.30 20.37
C ILE A 431 10.57 0.34 19.22
N ALA A 432 9.40 0.34 18.64
CA ALA A 432 9.08 -0.47 17.47
C ALA A 432 9.62 0.20 16.20
N PHE A 433 10.15 -0.60 15.28
CA PHE A 433 10.43 -0.11 13.93
C PHE A 433 9.14 0.39 13.26
N LEU A 434 9.28 1.32 12.31
CA LEU A 434 8.15 1.90 11.64
C LEU A 434 7.54 0.89 10.65
N ASN A 435 6.26 0.61 10.82
CA ASN A 435 5.46 -0.05 9.79
C ASN A 435 5.11 0.93 8.66
N THR A 436 4.47 0.43 7.61
CA THR A 436 4.13 1.19 6.40
C THR A 436 3.47 2.54 6.72
N ARG A 437 2.48 2.54 7.60
CA ARG A 437 1.75 3.73 8.04
C ARG A 437 2.61 4.71 8.82
N ARG A 438 3.50 4.19 9.68
CA ARG A 438 4.31 5.01 10.57
C ARG A 438 5.44 5.76 9.86
N TRP A 439 5.95 5.24 8.76
CA TRP A 439 6.92 5.94 7.92
C TRP A 439 6.39 7.29 7.46
N GLU A 440 5.16 7.32 6.97
CA GLU A 440 4.53 8.56 6.49
C GLU A 440 4.26 9.55 7.61
N ALA A 441 3.66 9.07 8.70
CA ALA A 441 3.39 9.92 9.86
C ALA A 441 4.68 10.54 10.40
N SER A 442 5.78 9.75 10.48
CA SER A 442 7.10 10.26 10.91
C SER A 442 7.61 11.38 10.00
N GLU A 443 7.41 11.26 8.69
CA GLU A 443 7.80 12.30 7.71
C GLU A 443 7.01 13.58 7.92
N GLN A 444 5.68 13.48 8.05
CA GLN A 444 4.82 14.64 8.28
C GLN A 444 5.16 15.37 9.59
N TYR A 445 5.46 14.62 10.65
CA TYR A 445 5.89 15.23 11.91
C TYR A 445 7.25 15.90 11.77
N PHE A 446 8.18 15.28 11.05
CA PHE A 446 9.51 15.85 10.85
C PHE A 446 9.49 17.09 9.96
N GLU A 447 8.66 17.15 8.92
CA GLU A 447 8.48 18.34 8.09
C GLU A 447 7.89 19.53 8.88
N ARG A 448 6.93 19.28 9.78
CA ARG A 448 6.45 20.32 10.71
C ARG A 448 7.53 20.77 11.67
N PHE A 449 8.31 19.84 12.19
CA PHE A 449 9.48 20.14 13.02
C PHE A 449 10.50 21.01 12.25
N LYS A 450 10.82 20.70 11.01
CA LYS A 450 11.69 21.56 10.16
C LYS A 450 11.15 22.99 10.07
N GLN A 451 9.84 23.13 9.82
CA GLN A 451 9.21 24.46 9.76
C GLN A 451 9.33 25.21 11.07
N PHE A 452 9.09 24.55 12.20
CA PHE A 452 9.27 25.13 13.53
C PHE A 452 10.72 25.59 13.75
N MET A 453 11.70 24.75 13.43
CA MET A 453 13.13 25.08 13.58
C MET A 453 13.54 26.25 12.68
N SER A 454 13.06 26.30 11.45
CA SER A 454 13.32 27.42 10.54
C SER A 454 12.76 28.75 11.07
N GLN A 455 11.55 28.74 11.60
CA GLN A 455 10.89 29.95 12.13
C GLN A 455 11.52 30.48 13.40
N ASN A 456 11.92 29.60 14.31
CA ASN A 456 12.38 29.97 15.64
C ASN A 456 13.91 30.10 15.72
N PHE A 457 14.67 29.28 14.97
CA PHE A 457 16.14 29.23 15.04
C PHE A 457 16.83 29.67 13.74
N LYS A 458 16.08 30.10 12.73
CA LYS A 458 16.60 30.60 11.43
C LYS A 458 17.49 29.58 10.69
N ILE A 459 17.19 28.30 10.87
CA ILE A 459 17.90 27.22 10.15
C ILE A 459 17.45 27.22 8.70
N ASP A 460 18.40 27.24 7.79
CA ASP A 460 18.11 27.08 6.36
C ASP A 460 17.70 25.62 6.06
N ILE A 461 16.43 25.44 5.71
CA ILE A 461 15.84 24.14 5.37
C ILE A 461 16.31 23.64 4.00
N SER A 462 16.76 24.54 3.12
CA SER A 462 17.13 24.24 1.72
C SER A 462 18.51 23.61 1.54
N ALA A 463 19.28 23.43 2.60
CA ALA A 463 20.65 22.92 2.57
C ALA A 463 20.72 21.41 2.90
N GLU A 464 19.89 20.59 2.26
CA GLU A 464 20.02 19.13 2.25
C GLU A 464 20.80 18.63 1.04
#